data_ad4cb00143a59e14cb9d5dd9fd382452
#
_entry.id   ad4cb00143a59e14cb9d5dd9fd382452
#
_cell.length_a   1.000
_cell.length_b   1.000
_cell.length_c   1.000
_cell.angle_alpha   90.00
_cell.angle_beta   90.00
_cell.angle_gamma   90.00
#
_symmetry.space_group_name_H-M   'P 1'
#
loop_
_entity.id
_entity.type
_entity.pdbx_description
1 polymer ?
#
loop_
_entity_poly.entity_id
_entity_poly.type
_entity_poly.pdbx_seq_one_letter_code
_entity_poly.pdbx_strand_id
1 'polypeptide(L)'
;GAQQILRFLFYIPGNVLGLMGREVVVNGIALLVVGTPIWVYSWRIIQESLVDPAEMGSTMRLVILYILSLGGVITVITAAWMVIDSLLNAVFGANVTFRELIRDIGGPISIGVPLGLVWAYYGHWLKRHIEAVGDRVRQAGMNRLYNYILAFIGLVVAFVGVATLFNFLIDVVTGLGMSFADYQRESLVASIASLIVGLPLWLTMWRPMQAEATLEGEMGDHARRSVLRK
;
A
#
# COMPACT_ATOMS: atom_id res chain seq x y z
N GLY A 1 -9.81 9.94 -12.18
CA GLY A 1 -11.19 10.42 -12.02
C GLY A 1 -11.66 10.24 -10.58
N ALA A 2 -11.75 9.00 -10.08
CA ALA A 2 -12.26 8.70 -8.72
C ALA A 2 -11.47 9.44 -7.63
N GLN A 3 -10.16 9.47 -7.73
CA GLN A 3 -9.30 10.23 -6.81
C GLN A 3 -9.65 11.72 -6.76
N GLN A 4 -9.87 12.34 -7.92
CA GLN A 4 -10.19 13.78 -7.98
C GLN A 4 -11.54 14.09 -7.37
N ILE A 5 -12.54 13.23 -7.58
CA ILE A 5 -13.86 13.38 -6.98
C ILE A 5 -13.80 13.21 -5.47
N LEU A 6 -13.10 12.18 -4.98
CA LEU A 6 -12.92 11.98 -3.54
C LEU A 6 -12.17 13.16 -2.90
N ARG A 7 -11.09 13.60 -3.53
CA ARG A 7 -10.36 14.78 -3.06
C ARG A 7 -11.24 16.00 -2.95
N PHE A 8 -12.08 16.25 -3.97
CA PHE A 8 -13.05 17.35 -3.92
C PHE A 8 -14.00 17.24 -2.73
N LEU A 9 -14.53 16.05 -2.42
CA LEU A 9 -15.42 15.84 -1.27
C LEU A 9 -14.77 16.22 0.06
N PHE A 10 -13.48 15.90 0.24
CA PHE A 10 -12.73 16.28 1.45
C PHE A 10 -12.42 17.78 1.54
N TYR A 11 -12.41 18.49 0.40
CA TYR A 11 -12.17 19.95 0.36
C TYR A 11 -13.44 20.78 0.53
N ILE A 12 -14.64 20.20 0.41
CA ILE A 12 -15.92 20.90 0.62
C ILE A 12 -15.99 21.63 1.99
N PRO A 13 -15.63 20.98 3.12
CA PRO A 13 -15.72 21.63 4.42
C PRO A 13 -14.80 22.85 4.59
N GLY A 14 -13.78 22.99 3.75
CA GLY A 14 -12.78 24.06 3.81
C GLY A 14 -13.15 25.36 3.11
N ASN A 15 -14.30 25.44 2.44
CA ASN A 15 -14.73 26.62 1.65
C ASN A 15 -13.74 27.03 0.54
N VAL A 16 -12.89 26.10 0.08
CA VAL A 16 -11.89 26.31 -1.00
C VAL A 16 -12.53 26.08 -2.37
N LEU A 17 -13.86 26.11 -2.45
CA LEU A 17 -14.66 25.87 -3.64
C LEU A 17 -14.72 27.09 -4.57
N GLY A 18 -13.57 27.72 -4.85
CA GLY A 18 -13.44 28.66 -5.93
C GLY A 18 -13.47 27.94 -7.32
N LEU A 19 -13.14 28.68 -8.36
CA LEU A 19 -13.05 28.16 -9.75
C LEU A 19 -12.22 26.86 -9.86
N MET A 20 -11.17 26.69 -9.04
CA MET A 20 -10.35 25.48 -8.97
C MET A 20 -11.12 24.21 -8.56
N GLY A 21 -12.08 24.31 -7.64
CA GLY A 21 -12.86 23.15 -7.21
C GLY A 21 -13.75 22.61 -8.33
N ARG A 22 -14.31 23.50 -9.13
CA ARG A 22 -15.15 23.13 -10.28
C ARG A 22 -14.36 22.42 -11.37
N GLU A 23 -13.15 22.89 -11.67
CA GLU A 23 -12.26 22.27 -12.65
C GLU A 23 -11.84 20.86 -12.23
N VAL A 24 -11.54 20.65 -10.96
CA VAL A 24 -11.16 19.31 -10.42
C VAL A 24 -12.30 18.31 -10.59
N VAL A 25 -13.54 18.72 -10.32
CA VAL A 25 -14.71 17.85 -10.52
C VAL A 25 -14.96 17.54 -11.98
N VAL A 26 -14.96 18.57 -12.83
CA VAL A 26 -15.16 18.39 -14.27
C VAL A 26 -14.12 17.47 -14.87
N ASN A 27 -12.84 17.65 -14.54
CA ASN A 27 -11.76 16.77 -14.96
C ASN A 27 -11.92 15.37 -14.39
N GLY A 28 -12.34 15.24 -13.13
CA GLY A 28 -12.61 13.95 -12.49
C GLY A 28 -13.71 13.17 -13.21
N ILE A 29 -14.82 13.83 -13.54
CA ILE A 29 -15.93 13.23 -14.28
C ILE A 29 -15.50 12.87 -15.71
N ALA A 30 -14.81 13.78 -16.41
CA ALA A 30 -14.31 13.53 -17.76
C ALA A 30 -13.40 12.30 -17.82
N LEU A 31 -12.47 12.17 -16.85
CA LEU A 31 -11.60 11.01 -16.73
C LEU A 31 -12.35 9.70 -16.41
N LEU A 32 -13.43 9.76 -15.64
CA LEU A 32 -14.27 8.58 -15.41
C LEU A 32 -15.07 8.20 -16.66
N VAL A 33 -15.67 9.18 -17.34
CA VAL A 33 -16.48 8.93 -18.55
C VAL A 33 -15.62 8.33 -19.66
N VAL A 34 -14.38 8.77 -19.83
CA VAL A 34 -13.47 8.24 -20.85
C VAL A 34 -12.75 6.98 -20.36
N GLY A 35 -12.25 6.99 -19.14
CA GLY A 35 -11.43 5.91 -18.61
C GLY A 35 -12.20 4.63 -18.31
N THR A 36 -13.46 4.74 -17.85
CA THR A 36 -14.27 3.54 -17.52
C THR A 36 -14.58 2.67 -18.74
N PRO A 37 -15.04 3.19 -19.90
CA PRO A 37 -15.24 2.39 -21.09
C PRO A 37 -13.94 1.72 -21.58
N ILE A 38 -12.82 2.45 -21.58
CA ILE A 38 -11.52 1.93 -22.00
C ILE A 38 -11.11 0.79 -21.08
N TRP A 39 -11.25 0.98 -19.76
CA TRP A 39 -10.94 -0.06 -18.77
C TRP A 39 -11.82 -1.30 -18.93
N VAL A 40 -13.15 -1.14 -19.07
CA VAL A 40 -14.10 -2.24 -19.28
C VAL A 40 -13.80 -2.99 -20.59
N TYR A 41 -13.50 -2.27 -21.66
CA TYR A 41 -13.16 -2.88 -22.95
C TYR A 41 -11.86 -3.68 -22.87
N SER A 42 -10.79 -3.09 -22.31
CA SER A 42 -9.51 -3.77 -22.11
C SER A 42 -9.67 -4.98 -21.20
N TRP A 43 -10.49 -4.86 -20.16
CA TRP A 43 -10.76 -5.95 -19.24
C TRP A 43 -11.50 -7.13 -19.91
N ARG A 44 -12.48 -6.85 -20.78
CA ARG A 44 -13.15 -7.89 -21.57
C ARG A 44 -12.18 -8.63 -22.46
N ILE A 45 -11.33 -7.93 -23.19
CA ILE A 45 -10.29 -8.57 -24.03
C ILE A 45 -9.39 -9.48 -23.19
N ILE A 46 -8.95 -9.02 -22.02
CA ILE A 46 -8.15 -9.83 -21.10
C ILE A 46 -8.94 -11.06 -20.64
N GLN A 47 -10.22 -10.95 -20.36
CA GLN A 47 -11.03 -12.10 -19.95
C GLN A 47 -11.27 -13.09 -21.09
N GLU A 48 -11.49 -12.64 -22.31
CA GLU A 48 -11.66 -13.48 -23.49
C GLU A 48 -10.39 -14.28 -23.81
N SER A 49 -9.20 -13.66 -23.67
CA SER A 49 -7.92 -14.35 -23.85
C SER A 49 -7.64 -15.43 -22.78
N LEU A 50 -8.40 -15.46 -21.71
CA LEU A 50 -8.29 -16.47 -20.64
C LEU A 50 -8.93 -17.81 -20.96
N VAL A 51 -9.74 -17.87 -22.00
CA VAL A 51 -10.38 -19.11 -22.47
C VAL A 51 -9.35 -20.00 -23.19
N ASP A 52 -8.25 -19.42 -23.67
CA ASP A 52 -7.18 -20.18 -24.33
C ASP A 52 -6.21 -20.79 -23.31
N PRO A 53 -6.12 -22.15 -23.23
CA PRO A 53 -5.22 -22.84 -22.29
C PRO A 53 -3.73 -22.50 -22.48
N ALA A 54 -3.31 -22.12 -23.69
CA ALA A 54 -1.94 -21.72 -23.98
C ALA A 54 -1.57 -20.38 -23.34
N GLU A 55 -2.51 -19.45 -23.25
CA GLU A 55 -2.31 -18.15 -22.62
C GLU A 55 -2.44 -18.20 -21.09
N MET A 56 -3.16 -19.17 -20.53
CA MET A 56 -3.27 -19.34 -19.07
C MET A 56 -1.90 -19.60 -18.40
N GLY A 57 -0.95 -20.22 -19.11
CA GLY A 57 0.40 -20.51 -18.63
C GLY A 57 1.41 -19.36 -18.80
N SER A 58 1.03 -18.23 -19.37
CA SER A 58 1.96 -17.13 -19.67
C SER A 58 2.59 -16.53 -18.43
N THR A 59 3.91 -16.72 -18.27
CA THR A 59 4.72 -16.15 -17.17
C THR A 59 4.68 -14.62 -17.18
N MET A 60 4.69 -14.02 -18.37
CA MET A 60 4.74 -12.57 -18.53
C MET A 60 3.50 -11.90 -17.93
N ARG A 61 2.34 -12.49 -18.10
CA ARG A 61 1.08 -12.03 -17.53
C ARG A 61 1.08 -12.07 -16.01
N LEU A 62 1.54 -13.18 -15.42
CA LEU A 62 1.68 -13.30 -13.98
C LEU A 62 2.60 -12.21 -13.42
N VAL A 63 3.74 -11.97 -14.06
CA VAL A 63 4.69 -10.93 -13.67
C VAL A 63 4.03 -9.55 -13.70
N ILE A 64 3.28 -9.21 -14.75
CA ILE A 64 2.58 -7.91 -14.85
C ILE A 64 1.56 -7.75 -13.74
N LEU A 65 0.76 -8.79 -13.43
CA LEU A 65 -0.23 -8.74 -12.35
C LEU A 65 0.43 -8.60 -10.98
N TYR A 66 1.59 -9.24 -10.74
CA TYR A 66 2.34 -9.07 -9.51
C TYR A 66 2.93 -7.67 -9.38
N ILE A 67 3.48 -7.10 -10.44
CA ILE A 67 3.99 -5.71 -10.44
C ILE A 67 2.85 -4.72 -10.14
N LEU A 68 1.70 -4.90 -10.78
CA LEU A 68 0.53 -4.06 -10.55
C LEU A 68 0.01 -4.19 -9.13
N SER A 69 -0.07 -5.41 -8.61
CA SER A 69 -0.44 -5.69 -7.22
C SER A 69 0.54 -5.06 -6.23
N LEU A 70 1.84 -5.17 -6.48
CA LEU A 70 2.88 -4.59 -5.63
C LEU A 70 2.79 -3.05 -5.61
N GLY A 71 2.61 -2.41 -6.77
CA GLY A 71 2.40 -0.97 -6.88
C GLY A 71 1.16 -0.50 -6.11
N GLY A 72 0.06 -1.26 -6.19
CA GLY A 72 -1.16 -0.99 -5.42
C GLY A 72 -0.93 -1.06 -3.91
N VAL A 73 -0.25 -2.11 -3.44
CA VAL A 73 0.08 -2.25 -2.00
C VAL A 73 0.97 -1.13 -1.50
N ILE A 74 2.04 -0.78 -2.24
CA ILE A 74 2.94 0.32 -1.85
C ILE A 74 2.16 1.62 -1.72
N THR A 75 1.25 1.92 -2.65
CA THR A 75 0.42 3.12 -2.59
C THR A 75 -0.51 3.12 -1.38
N VAL A 76 -1.13 1.98 -1.06
CA VAL A 76 -2.02 1.85 0.12
C VAL A 76 -1.22 2.02 1.42
N ILE A 77 -0.03 1.43 1.51
CA ILE A 77 0.86 1.56 2.67
C ILE A 77 1.29 3.01 2.86
N THR A 78 1.70 3.68 1.78
CA THR A 78 2.09 5.09 1.83
C THR A 78 0.92 5.98 2.26
N ALA A 79 -0.27 5.76 1.70
CA ALA A 79 -1.47 6.49 2.08
C ALA A 79 -1.85 6.25 3.55
N ALA A 80 -1.76 5.01 4.03
CA ALA A 80 -2.00 4.67 5.44
C ALA A 80 -1.00 5.37 6.36
N TRP A 81 0.29 5.37 5.99
CA TRP A 81 1.32 6.08 6.74
C TRP A 81 1.02 7.58 6.85
N MET A 82 0.67 8.24 5.73
CA MET A 82 0.33 9.66 5.71
C MET A 82 -0.90 9.99 6.56
N VAL A 83 -1.91 9.12 6.57
CA VAL A 83 -3.11 9.28 7.41
C VAL A 83 -2.74 9.17 8.90
N ILE A 84 -1.95 8.16 9.27
CA ILE A 84 -1.51 7.94 10.65
C ILE A 84 -0.63 9.10 11.11
N ASP A 85 0.29 9.56 10.28
CA ASP A 85 1.14 10.71 10.56
C ASP A 85 0.30 11.98 10.84
N SER A 86 -0.67 12.28 9.97
CA SER A 86 -1.58 13.43 10.19
C SER A 86 -2.39 13.32 11.47
N LEU A 87 -2.90 12.12 11.80
CA LEU A 87 -3.64 11.86 13.02
C LEU A 87 -2.76 12.02 14.26
N LEU A 88 -1.56 11.48 14.25
CA LEU A 88 -0.62 11.59 15.37
C LEU A 88 -0.17 13.03 15.57
N ASN A 89 0.09 13.78 14.49
CA ASN A 89 0.38 15.22 14.59
C ASN A 89 -0.75 15.99 15.27
N ALA A 90 -2.00 15.69 14.94
CA ALA A 90 -3.15 16.31 15.61
C ALA A 90 -3.25 15.92 17.09
N VAL A 91 -2.92 14.69 17.46
CA VAL A 91 -2.94 14.19 18.85
C VAL A 91 -1.79 14.77 19.68
N PHE A 92 -0.59 14.86 19.12
CA PHE A 92 0.60 15.34 19.82
C PHE A 92 0.75 16.86 19.86
N GLY A 93 -0.34 17.61 19.64
CA GLY A 93 -0.43 19.03 19.98
C GLY A 93 -0.05 19.98 18.85
N ALA A 94 -0.08 19.55 17.62
CA ALA A 94 -0.21 20.50 16.54
C ALA A 94 -1.56 21.20 16.71
N ASN A 95 -1.57 22.54 16.76
CA ASN A 95 -2.80 23.33 16.77
C ASN A 95 -3.53 23.19 15.42
N VAL A 96 -3.90 21.94 15.07
CA VAL A 96 -4.55 21.60 13.80
C VAL A 96 -6.05 21.72 14.01
N THR A 97 -6.66 22.61 13.27
CA THR A 97 -8.11 22.73 13.25
C THR A 97 -8.70 21.45 12.61
N PHE A 98 -9.89 21.02 13.07
CA PHE A 98 -10.59 19.85 12.49
C PHE A 98 -10.71 19.92 10.96
N ARG A 99 -10.86 21.12 10.39
CA ARG A 99 -10.86 21.33 8.93
C ARG A 99 -9.53 21.01 8.27
N GLU A 100 -8.44 21.41 8.89
CA GLU A 100 -7.08 21.13 8.38
C GLU A 100 -6.81 19.65 8.43
N LEU A 101 -7.17 19.00 9.53
CA LEU A 101 -7.04 17.54 9.66
C LEU A 101 -7.80 16.79 8.55
N ILE A 102 -9.07 17.15 8.28
CA ILE A 102 -9.85 16.53 7.18
C ILE A 102 -9.16 16.76 5.83
N ARG A 103 -8.61 17.92 5.59
CA ARG A 103 -7.90 18.24 4.36
C ARG A 103 -6.63 17.42 4.22
N ASP A 104 -5.85 17.30 5.27
CA ASP A 104 -4.56 16.59 5.26
C ASP A 104 -4.75 15.07 5.10
N ILE A 105 -5.77 14.51 5.74
CA ILE A 105 -6.17 13.11 5.55
C ILE A 105 -6.84 12.89 4.19
N GLY A 106 -7.56 13.88 3.67
CA GLY A 106 -8.32 13.79 2.42
C GLY A 106 -7.46 13.47 1.19
N GLY A 107 -6.24 14.01 1.13
CA GLY A 107 -5.28 13.72 0.06
C GLY A 107 -4.91 12.24 -0.02
N PRO A 108 -4.30 11.67 1.03
CA PRO A 108 -3.94 10.25 1.10
C PRO A 108 -5.12 9.30 0.89
N ILE A 109 -6.27 9.56 1.52
CA ILE A 109 -7.47 8.72 1.36
C ILE A 109 -7.97 8.75 -0.08
N SER A 110 -7.95 9.92 -0.74
CA SER A 110 -8.38 10.05 -2.13
C SER A 110 -7.56 9.21 -3.10
N ILE A 111 -6.31 8.92 -2.80
CA ILE A 111 -5.42 8.06 -3.59
C ILE A 111 -5.52 6.62 -3.11
N GLY A 112 -5.40 6.41 -1.81
CA GLY A 112 -5.32 5.09 -1.20
C GLY A 112 -6.58 4.25 -1.39
N VAL A 113 -7.78 4.85 -1.25
CA VAL A 113 -9.04 4.12 -1.38
C VAL A 113 -9.30 3.61 -2.80
N PRO A 114 -9.28 4.42 -3.86
CA PRO A 114 -9.49 3.90 -5.21
C PRO A 114 -8.46 2.87 -5.64
N LEU A 115 -7.17 3.10 -5.35
CA LEU A 115 -6.11 2.17 -5.70
C LEU A 115 -6.13 0.92 -4.84
N GLY A 116 -6.53 1.03 -3.57
CA GLY A 116 -6.76 -0.10 -2.68
C GLY A 116 -7.90 -1.00 -3.15
N LEU A 117 -9.00 -0.42 -3.64
CA LEU A 117 -10.10 -1.15 -4.23
C LEU A 117 -9.67 -1.88 -5.51
N VAL A 118 -8.94 -1.20 -6.39
CA VAL A 118 -8.38 -1.81 -7.60
C VAL A 118 -7.43 -2.95 -7.23
N TRP A 119 -6.53 -2.72 -6.29
CA TRP A 119 -5.61 -3.76 -5.80
C TRP A 119 -6.34 -4.96 -5.19
N ALA A 120 -7.34 -4.74 -4.33
CA ALA A 120 -8.12 -5.80 -3.71
C ALA A 120 -8.89 -6.62 -4.77
N TYR A 121 -9.47 -5.95 -5.77
CA TYR A 121 -10.15 -6.58 -6.88
C TYR A 121 -9.21 -7.48 -7.69
N TYR A 122 -8.07 -6.94 -8.14
CA TYR A 122 -7.10 -7.73 -8.92
C TYR A 122 -6.43 -8.82 -8.09
N GLY A 123 -6.14 -8.56 -6.83
CA GLY A 123 -5.56 -9.57 -5.92
C GLY A 123 -6.50 -10.75 -5.68
N HIS A 124 -7.80 -10.48 -5.50
CA HIS A 124 -8.80 -11.52 -5.34
C HIS A 124 -8.98 -12.35 -6.62
N TRP A 125 -9.01 -11.67 -7.76
CA TRP A 125 -9.12 -12.31 -9.06
C TRP A 125 -7.86 -13.15 -9.38
N LEU A 126 -6.67 -12.66 -9.09
CA LEU A 126 -5.42 -13.38 -9.23
C LEU A 126 -5.43 -14.68 -8.42
N LYS A 127 -5.85 -14.64 -7.15
CA LYS A 127 -5.97 -15.85 -6.31
C LYS A 127 -6.86 -16.91 -6.95
N ARG A 128 -8.04 -16.56 -7.41
CA ARG A 128 -8.98 -17.50 -8.06
C ARG A 128 -8.41 -18.17 -9.32
N HIS A 129 -7.70 -17.40 -10.13
CA HIS A 129 -7.10 -17.93 -11.36
C HIS A 129 -5.90 -18.83 -11.09
N ILE A 130 -5.11 -18.48 -10.09
CA ILE A 130 -3.98 -19.27 -9.64
C ILE A 130 -4.46 -20.63 -9.12
N GLU A 131 -5.54 -20.69 -8.39
CA GLU A 131 -6.15 -21.93 -7.89
C GLU A 131 -6.68 -22.83 -9.03
N ALA A 132 -7.09 -22.26 -10.16
CA ALA A 132 -7.61 -22.99 -11.31
C ALA A 132 -6.52 -23.63 -12.21
N VAL A 133 -5.31 -23.07 -12.23
CA VAL A 133 -4.17 -23.58 -13.00
C VAL A 133 -3.38 -24.55 -12.14
N GLY A 134 -3.48 -25.85 -12.38
CA GLY A 134 -3.01 -26.95 -11.53
C GLY A 134 -1.49 -27.06 -11.23
N ASP A 135 -0.68 -26.05 -11.53
CA ASP A 135 0.76 -26.03 -11.25
C ASP A 135 1.07 -25.42 -9.86
N ARG A 136 0.80 -26.20 -8.83
CA ARG A 136 0.93 -25.81 -7.40
C ARG A 136 2.36 -25.37 -7.03
N VAL A 137 3.39 -25.95 -7.65
CA VAL A 137 4.79 -25.67 -7.29
C VAL A 137 5.21 -24.27 -7.73
N ARG A 138 4.85 -23.90 -8.96
CA ARG A 138 5.16 -22.57 -9.51
C ARG A 138 4.39 -21.45 -8.80
N GLN A 139 3.13 -21.72 -8.46
CA GLN A 139 2.27 -20.82 -7.68
C GLN A 139 2.82 -20.55 -6.29
N ALA A 140 3.23 -21.60 -5.57
CA ALA A 140 3.82 -21.47 -4.24
C ALA A 140 5.10 -20.63 -4.28
N GLY A 141 5.94 -20.80 -5.31
CA GLY A 141 7.16 -20.01 -5.51
C GLY A 141 6.88 -18.51 -5.68
N MET A 142 5.92 -18.16 -6.54
CA MET A 142 5.57 -16.77 -6.81
C MET A 142 4.88 -16.09 -5.62
N ASN A 143 3.98 -16.79 -4.94
CA ASN A 143 3.33 -16.27 -3.74
C ASN A 143 4.34 -16.02 -2.61
N ARG A 144 5.32 -16.92 -2.46
CA ARG A 144 6.44 -16.73 -1.52
C ARG A 144 7.26 -15.50 -1.89
N LEU A 145 7.63 -15.32 -3.17
CA LEU A 145 8.38 -14.14 -3.62
C LEU A 145 7.63 -12.85 -3.29
N TYR A 146 6.33 -12.80 -3.57
CA TYR A 146 5.48 -11.66 -3.25
C TYR A 146 5.47 -11.36 -1.73
N ASN A 147 5.27 -12.38 -0.90
CA ASN A 147 5.28 -12.25 0.55
C ASN A 147 6.66 -11.80 1.07
N TYR A 148 7.78 -12.29 0.48
CA TYR A 148 9.12 -11.83 0.83
C TYR A 148 9.33 -10.35 0.50
N ILE A 149 8.87 -9.89 -0.68
CA ILE A 149 8.98 -8.48 -1.06
C ILE A 149 8.17 -7.61 -0.09
N LEU A 150 6.94 -8.00 0.24
CA LEU A 150 6.11 -7.24 1.19
C LEU A 150 6.68 -7.27 2.61
N ALA A 151 7.19 -8.41 3.08
CA ALA A 151 7.87 -8.52 4.36
C ALA A 151 9.13 -7.63 4.39
N PHE A 152 9.90 -7.60 3.32
CA PHE A 152 11.07 -6.73 3.20
C PHE A 152 10.69 -5.24 3.24
N ILE A 153 9.65 -4.83 2.51
CA ILE A 153 9.13 -3.45 2.55
C ILE A 153 8.70 -3.09 3.97
N GLY A 154 7.91 -3.96 4.64
CA GLY A 154 7.50 -3.76 6.02
C GLY A 154 8.66 -3.65 6.99
N LEU A 155 9.69 -4.48 6.82
CA LEU A 155 10.91 -4.44 7.61
C LEU A 155 11.70 -3.14 7.42
N VAL A 156 11.85 -2.68 6.17
CA VAL A 156 12.53 -1.41 5.86
C VAL A 156 11.80 -0.23 6.49
N VAL A 157 10.46 -0.18 6.37
CA VAL A 157 9.64 0.88 6.98
C VAL A 157 9.77 0.84 8.50
N ALA A 158 9.71 -0.34 9.13
CA ALA A 158 9.89 -0.50 10.57
C ALA A 158 11.31 -0.10 11.00
N PHE A 159 12.34 -0.48 10.25
CA PHE A 159 13.72 -0.11 10.52
C PHE A 159 13.94 1.42 10.48
N VAL A 160 13.38 2.09 9.47
CA VAL A 160 13.39 3.55 9.38
C VAL A 160 12.71 4.16 10.60
N GLY A 161 11.55 3.61 11.02
CA GLY A 161 10.86 4.05 12.25
C GLY A 161 11.73 3.93 13.50
N VAL A 162 12.40 2.78 13.68
CA VAL A 162 13.33 2.57 14.81
C VAL A 162 14.51 3.54 14.74
N ALA A 163 15.13 3.70 13.58
CA ALA A 163 16.27 4.63 13.40
C ALA A 163 15.88 6.08 13.71
N THR A 164 14.72 6.53 13.24
CA THR A 164 14.21 7.86 13.54
C THR A 164 13.90 8.03 15.02
N LEU A 165 13.36 6.99 15.67
CA LEU A 165 13.13 7.01 17.13
C LEU A 165 14.43 7.12 17.92
N PHE A 166 15.49 6.39 17.52
CA PHE A 166 16.80 6.52 18.15
C PHE A 166 17.40 7.91 17.97
N ASN A 167 17.30 8.51 16.77
CA ASN A 167 17.73 9.88 16.56
C ASN A 167 16.98 10.85 17.47
N PHE A 168 15.66 10.72 17.56
CA PHE A 168 14.85 11.51 18.49
C PHE A 168 15.33 11.37 19.95
N LEU A 169 15.60 10.14 20.42
CA LEU A 169 16.09 9.91 21.80
C LEU A 169 17.48 10.53 22.03
N ILE A 170 18.36 10.44 21.06
CA ILE A 170 19.69 11.08 21.13
C ILE A 170 19.54 12.58 21.23
N ASP A 171 18.70 13.21 20.39
CA ASP A 171 18.47 14.66 20.41
C ASP A 171 17.90 15.13 21.74
N VAL A 172 16.98 14.35 22.32
CA VAL A 172 16.41 14.66 23.65
C VAL A 172 17.48 14.57 24.74
N VAL A 173 18.35 13.56 24.73
CA VAL A 173 19.37 13.33 25.76
C VAL A 173 20.52 14.32 25.64
N THR A 174 20.96 14.64 24.42
CA THR A 174 22.11 15.53 24.18
C THR A 174 21.78 17.01 24.31
N GLY A 175 20.50 17.37 24.27
CA GLY A 175 20.06 18.77 24.37
C GLY A 175 20.54 19.68 23.23
N LEU A 176 21.03 19.10 22.14
CA LEU A 176 21.61 19.82 20.99
C LEU A 176 20.52 20.40 20.05
N GLY A 177 19.26 20.08 20.28
CA GLY A 177 18.14 20.56 19.47
C GLY A 177 17.79 22.00 19.78
N MET A 178 18.24 22.94 18.97
CA MET A 178 17.77 24.33 19.01
C MET A 178 16.30 24.36 18.52
N SER A 179 15.41 24.93 19.34
CA SER A 179 13.94 25.00 19.18
C SER A 179 13.21 23.63 19.24
N PHE A 180 12.99 23.23 20.45
CA PHE A 180 12.56 21.90 20.92
C PHE A 180 11.16 21.44 20.50
N ALA A 181 10.24 22.29 20.04
CA ALA A 181 8.85 21.87 19.95
C ALA A 181 8.45 21.17 18.66
N ASP A 182 8.82 21.70 17.50
CA ASP A 182 8.23 21.21 16.23
C ASP A 182 9.03 20.08 15.59
N TYR A 183 10.34 20.20 15.45
CA TYR A 183 11.17 19.17 14.83
C TYR A 183 11.18 17.84 15.59
N GLN A 184 11.24 17.92 16.93
CA GLN A 184 11.23 16.71 17.77
C GLN A 184 9.87 16.02 17.73
N ARG A 185 8.78 16.77 17.71
CA ARG A 185 7.43 16.23 17.53
C ARG A 185 7.29 15.52 16.20
N GLU A 186 7.72 16.13 15.10
CA GLU A 186 7.68 15.53 13.76
C GLU A 186 8.48 14.23 13.70
N SER A 187 9.69 14.20 14.24
CA SER A 187 10.51 12.98 14.33
C SER A 187 9.84 11.87 15.14
N LEU A 188 9.25 12.21 16.28
CA LEU A 188 8.53 11.25 17.12
C LEU A 188 7.29 10.71 16.38
N VAL A 189 6.50 11.57 15.79
CA VAL A 189 5.30 11.20 15.03
C VAL A 189 5.64 10.32 13.85
N ALA A 190 6.61 10.71 13.03
CA ALA A 190 7.06 9.94 11.88
C ALA A 190 7.59 8.56 12.27
N SER A 191 8.33 8.46 13.39
CA SER A 191 8.83 7.18 13.90
C SER A 191 7.69 6.26 14.33
N ILE A 192 6.72 6.77 15.10
CA ILE A 192 5.55 6.01 15.56
C ILE A 192 4.69 5.58 14.37
N ALA A 193 4.41 6.48 13.42
CA ALA A 193 3.66 6.17 12.21
C ALA A 193 4.32 5.04 11.40
N SER A 194 5.64 5.11 11.22
CA SER A 194 6.42 4.08 10.53
C SER A 194 6.36 2.73 11.24
N LEU A 195 6.42 2.71 12.57
CA LEU A 195 6.30 1.48 13.35
C LEU A 195 4.89 0.89 13.29
N ILE A 196 3.84 1.72 13.37
CA ILE A 196 2.45 1.29 13.30
C ILE A 196 2.14 0.65 11.94
N VAL A 197 2.74 1.13 10.86
CA VAL A 197 2.54 0.58 9.50
C VAL A 197 3.51 -0.57 9.22
N GLY A 198 4.79 -0.39 9.51
CA GLY A 198 5.85 -1.33 9.13
C GLY A 198 5.81 -2.64 9.91
N LEU A 199 5.63 -2.60 11.23
CA LEU A 199 5.63 -3.81 12.06
C LEU A 199 4.48 -4.77 11.76
N PRO A 200 3.20 -4.33 11.66
CA PRO A 200 2.12 -5.24 11.29
C PRO A 200 2.30 -5.83 9.90
N LEU A 201 2.74 -5.01 8.93
CA LEU A 201 3.00 -5.49 7.57
C LEU A 201 4.08 -6.57 7.56
N TRP A 202 5.21 -6.32 8.21
CA TRP A 202 6.28 -7.31 8.32
C TRP A 202 5.81 -8.57 9.01
N LEU A 203 5.16 -8.47 10.17
CA LEU A 203 4.71 -9.62 10.96
C LEU A 203 3.64 -10.46 10.23
N THR A 204 2.69 -9.83 9.55
CA THR A 204 1.62 -10.52 8.83
C THR A 204 2.14 -11.31 7.62
N MET A 205 3.19 -10.81 6.96
CA MET A 205 3.81 -11.50 5.82
C MET A 205 4.86 -12.52 6.26
N TRP A 206 5.57 -12.26 7.35
CA TRP A 206 6.66 -13.11 7.83
C TRP A 206 6.17 -14.37 8.57
N ARG A 207 5.14 -14.24 9.42
CA ARG A 207 4.62 -15.36 10.21
C ARG A 207 4.16 -16.57 9.38
N PRO A 208 3.36 -16.41 8.30
CA PRO A 208 2.97 -17.54 7.46
C PRO A 208 4.15 -18.26 6.83
N MET A 209 5.18 -17.51 6.40
CA MET A 209 6.38 -18.09 5.80
C MET A 209 7.20 -18.92 6.80
N GLN A 210 7.23 -18.49 8.06
CA GLN A 210 7.84 -19.28 9.15
C GLN A 210 7.05 -20.56 9.41
N ALA A 211 5.72 -20.46 9.47
CA ALA A 211 4.85 -21.61 9.68
C ALA A 211 4.98 -22.65 8.57
N GLU A 212 5.02 -22.22 7.29
CA GLU A 212 5.26 -23.13 6.17
C GLU A 212 6.60 -23.87 6.26
N ALA A 213 7.63 -23.20 6.77
CA ALA A 213 8.96 -23.79 6.91
C ALA A 213 9.07 -24.83 8.02
N THR A 214 8.13 -24.82 8.97
CA THR A 214 8.06 -25.80 10.09
C THR A 214 7.20 -27.02 9.76
N LEU A 215 6.47 -27.01 8.61
CA LEU A 215 5.69 -28.16 8.19
C LEU A 215 6.61 -29.34 7.82
N GLU A 216 6.22 -30.56 8.25
CA GLU A 216 6.87 -31.81 7.86
C GLU A 216 6.37 -32.24 6.48
N GLY A 217 7.28 -32.75 5.61
CA GLY A 217 6.96 -33.25 4.28
C GLY A 217 7.54 -32.42 3.12
N GLU A 218 7.19 -32.82 1.88
CA GLU A 218 7.74 -32.23 0.66
C GLU A 218 7.57 -30.70 0.57
N MET A 219 6.44 -30.16 1.01
CA MET A 219 6.20 -28.69 1.00
C MET A 219 7.14 -27.94 1.96
N GLY A 220 7.43 -28.52 3.11
CA GLY A 220 8.40 -27.96 4.06
C GLY A 220 9.83 -28.04 3.54
N ASP A 221 10.19 -29.13 2.84
CA ASP A 221 11.50 -29.28 2.23
C ASP A 221 11.73 -28.30 1.07
N HIS A 222 10.75 -28.09 0.22
CA HIS A 222 10.80 -27.04 -0.80
C HIS A 222 10.90 -25.63 -0.20
N ALA A 223 10.21 -25.35 0.92
CA ALA A 223 10.31 -24.08 1.62
C ALA A 223 11.70 -23.86 2.23
N ARG A 224 12.30 -24.92 2.79
CA ARG A 224 13.66 -24.87 3.38
C ARG A 224 14.77 -24.75 2.35
N ARG A 225 14.59 -25.35 1.15
CA ARG A 225 15.58 -25.35 0.07
C ARG A 225 15.44 -24.16 -0.88
N SER A 226 14.46 -23.28 -0.69
CA SER A 226 14.30 -22.13 -1.58
C SER A 226 15.54 -21.22 -1.51
N VAL A 227 16.02 -20.82 -2.69
CA VAL A 227 17.23 -20.00 -2.86
C VAL A 227 17.14 -18.66 -2.11
N LEU A 228 15.91 -18.17 -1.91
CA LEU A 228 15.62 -16.91 -1.20
C LEU A 228 15.84 -17.01 0.32
N ARG A 229 16.06 -18.21 0.87
CA ARG A 229 16.26 -18.40 2.30
C ARG A 229 17.72 -18.63 2.68
N LYS A 230 18.61 -18.84 1.72
CA LYS A 230 20.05 -18.89 1.90
C LYS A 230 20.64 -17.50 1.82
#